data_30de522128ca9f2702990f487d945dd3
#
_entry.id   30de522128ca9f2702990f487d945dd3
#
_cell.length_a   1.000
_cell.length_b   1.000
_cell.length_c   1.000
_cell.angle_alpha   90.00
_cell.angle_beta   90.00
_cell.angle_gamma   90.00
#
_symmetry.space_group_name_H-M   'P 1'
#
loop_
_entity.id
_entity.type
_entity.pdbx_description
1 polymer ?
#
loop_
_entity_poly.entity_id
_entity_poly.type
_entity_poly.pdbx_seq_one_letter_code
_entity_poly.pdbx_strand_id
1 'polypeptide(L)'
;MAVWRLQVNTGGTNAANYCLKNHVAAMGWSLRELTQAERSGIHTFLDYCNLARTQYKSFDSVCRMVEDVKEGDLLWMRSKNEGKYYIARVKANSTWVFREDAVQMDAANQLTNIDWYPATDKADEESVPGAVATSFIMGSTIQRIKKNGVEEYSQMLYNRVHDSALDLFNYPDPALSLCEKHFYSLLLPEDVEDLLALWL
;
A
#
# COMPACT_ATOMS: atom_id res chain seq x y z
N MET A 1 12.30 -5.36 -7.80
CA MET A 1 11.51 -4.55 -6.84
C MET A 1 10.29 -4.02 -7.58
N ALA A 2 9.12 -4.10 -7.00
CA ALA A 2 7.91 -3.52 -7.55
C ALA A 2 7.31 -2.55 -6.53
N VAL A 3 6.47 -1.61 -7.01
CA VAL A 3 5.72 -0.70 -6.15
C VAL A 3 4.24 -1.06 -6.23
N TRP A 4 3.64 -1.21 -5.07
CA TRP A 4 2.25 -1.60 -4.92
C TRP A 4 1.46 -0.56 -4.14
N ARG A 5 0.22 -0.35 -4.54
CA ARG A 5 -0.77 0.34 -3.72
C ARG A 5 -1.58 -0.70 -2.94
N LEU A 6 -1.77 -0.46 -1.65
CA LEU A 6 -2.70 -1.19 -0.78
C LEU A 6 -3.80 -0.24 -0.31
N GLN A 7 -5.04 -0.48 -0.72
CA GLN A 7 -6.19 0.30 -0.28
C GLN A 7 -6.86 -0.38 0.92
N VAL A 8 -6.83 0.28 2.06
CA VAL A 8 -7.30 -0.26 3.35
C VAL A 8 -8.58 0.39 3.87
N ASN A 9 -9.19 1.30 3.09
CA ASN A 9 -10.34 2.10 3.52
C ASN A 9 -11.67 1.54 2.97
N THR A 10 -11.87 0.25 3.07
CA THR A 10 -13.10 -0.40 2.61
C THR A 10 -14.12 -0.52 3.75
N GLY A 11 -15.40 -0.27 3.46
CA GLY A 11 -16.50 -0.56 4.37
C GLY A 11 -16.59 0.30 5.64
N GLY A 12 -15.98 1.49 5.69
CA GLY A 12 -16.09 2.41 6.83
C GLY A 12 -15.24 2.02 8.05
N THR A 13 -14.37 1.02 7.91
CA THR A 13 -13.45 0.59 8.99
C THR A 13 -12.13 1.37 8.90
N ASN A 14 -11.49 1.60 10.06
CA ASN A 14 -10.16 2.22 10.11
C ASN A 14 -9.05 1.17 10.04
N ALA A 15 -9.02 0.41 8.94
CA ALA A 15 -8.03 -0.64 8.74
C ALA A 15 -6.60 -0.07 8.59
N ALA A 16 -6.44 1.19 8.19
CA ALA A 16 -5.12 1.84 8.14
C ALA A 16 -4.48 1.90 9.52
N ASN A 17 -5.20 2.38 10.55
CA ASN A 17 -4.68 2.41 11.92
C ASN A 17 -4.39 1.01 12.47
N TYR A 18 -5.19 0.02 12.06
CA TYR A 18 -4.91 -1.36 12.41
C TYR A 18 -3.58 -1.83 11.79
N CYS A 19 -3.33 -1.54 10.52
CA CYS A 19 -2.08 -1.87 9.84
C CYS A 19 -0.86 -1.23 10.52
N LEU A 20 -0.97 0.06 10.86
CA LEU A 20 0.09 0.81 11.55
C LEU A 20 0.39 0.22 12.93
N LYS A 21 -0.65 0.00 13.73
CA LYS A 21 -0.52 -0.49 15.12
C LYS A 21 0.04 -1.91 15.21
N ASN A 22 -0.31 -2.78 14.25
CA ASN A 22 0.02 -4.20 14.29
C ASN A 22 1.19 -4.57 13.37
N HIS A 23 1.81 -3.60 12.69
CA HIS A 23 2.92 -3.82 11.75
C HIS A 23 2.57 -4.85 10.66
N VAL A 24 1.42 -4.66 10.00
CA VAL A 24 0.90 -5.56 8.97
C VAL A 24 0.42 -4.80 7.73
N ALA A 25 0.39 -5.47 6.59
CA ALA A 25 -0.39 -5.06 5.43
C ALA A 25 -1.65 -5.92 5.37
N ALA A 26 -2.80 -5.34 5.70
CA ALA A 26 -4.05 -6.08 5.85
C ALA A 26 -5.07 -5.71 4.78
N MET A 27 -5.92 -6.68 4.43
CA MET A 27 -7.05 -6.48 3.53
C MET A 27 -8.24 -7.34 3.89
N GLY A 28 -9.37 -7.04 3.28
CA GLY A 28 -10.67 -7.70 3.48
C GLY A 28 -10.75 -9.15 3.02
N TRP A 29 -11.92 -9.53 2.55
CA TRP A 29 -12.30 -10.92 2.28
C TRP A 29 -12.19 -11.79 3.53
N SER A 30 -12.68 -11.26 4.65
CA SER A 30 -12.47 -11.78 6.01
C SER A 30 -13.42 -12.92 6.38
N LEU A 31 -14.16 -13.51 5.42
CA LEU A 31 -15.08 -14.65 5.65
C LEU A 31 -16.08 -14.38 6.80
N ARG A 32 -16.65 -13.17 6.83
CA ARG A 32 -17.53 -12.71 7.93
C ARG A 32 -18.78 -13.53 8.11
N GLU A 33 -19.30 -14.11 7.00
CA GLU A 33 -20.52 -14.92 7.00
C GLU A 33 -20.31 -16.33 7.63
N LEU A 34 -19.06 -16.77 7.74
CA LEU A 34 -18.73 -18.02 8.40
C LEU A 34 -18.66 -17.85 9.92
N THR A 35 -18.96 -18.92 10.64
CA THR A 35 -18.78 -18.98 12.10
C THR A 35 -17.30 -19.02 12.46
N GLN A 36 -16.98 -18.68 13.70
CA GLN A 36 -15.63 -18.80 14.23
C GLN A 36 -15.10 -20.23 14.14
N ALA A 37 -15.96 -21.24 14.39
CA ALA A 37 -15.59 -22.66 14.30
C ALA A 37 -15.18 -23.05 12.87
N GLU A 38 -15.87 -22.55 11.84
CA GLU A 38 -15.50 -22.81 10.45
C GLU A 38 -14.18 -22.14 10.08
N ARG A 39 -13.93 -20.92 10.56
CA ARG A 39 -12.67 -20.20 10.29
C ARG A 39 -11.47 -20.74 11.09
N SER A 40 -11.70 -21.41 12.22
CA SER A 40 -10.63 -21.97 13.06
C SER A 40 -9.78 -23.04 12.36
N GLY A 41 -10.29 -23.62 11.25
CA GLY A 41 -9.55 -24.55 10.41
C GLY A 41 -8.58 -23.89 9.42
N ILE A 42 -8.47 -22.56 9.38
CA ILE A 42 -7.58 -21.84 8.46
C ILE A 42 -6.16 -21.80 9.05
N HIS A 43 -5.31 -22.71 8.61
CA HIS A 43 -3.90 -22.76 9.02
C HIS A 43 -2.96 -22.40 7.86
N THR A 44 -3.41 -22.61 6.62
CA THR A 44 -2.64 -22.35 5.41
C THR A 44 -3.43 -21.44 4.47
N PHE A 45 -2.73 -20.84 3.50
CA PHE A 45 -3.39 -20.07 2.44
C PHE A 45 -4.33 -20.95 1.59
N LEU A 46 -4.01 -22.23 1.43
CA LEU A 46 -4.88 -23.17 0.72
C LEU A 46 -6.21 -23.42 1.46
N ASP A 47 -6.17 -23.55 2.79
CA ASP A 47 -7.39 -23.68 3.61
C ASP A 47 -8.27 -22.46 3.44
N TYR A 48 -7.67 -21.26 3.51
CA TYR A 48 -8.37 -20.01 3.24
C TYR A 48 -8.99 -20.00 1.84
N CYS A 49 -8.23 -20.35 0.79
CA CYS A 49 -8.74 -20.35 -0.58
C CYS A 49 -9.93 -21.28 -0.76
N ASN A 50 -9.94 -22.44 -0.12
CA ASN A 50 -11.04 -23.40 -0.19
C ASN A 50 -12.33 -22.79 0.40
N LEU A 51 -12.25 -22.13 1.54
CA LEU A 51 -13.39 -21.45 2.16
C LEU A 51 -13.79 -20.19 1.36
N ALA A 52 -12.84 -19.39 0.91
CA ALA A 52 -13.11 -18.16 0.18
C ALA A 52 -13.88 -18.39 -1.12
N ARG A 53 -13.63 -19.51 -1.83
CA ARG A 53 -14.37 -19.89 -3.04
C ARG A 53 -15.86 -20.15 -2.77
N THR A 54 -16.25 -20.51 -1.56
CA THR A 54 -17.66 -20.72 -1.19
C THR A 54 -18.38 -19.40 -0.90
N GLN A 55 -17.64 -18.35 -0.52
CA GLN A 55 -18.19 -17.08 -0.07
C GLN A 55 -18.09 -15.96 -1.10
N TYR A 56 -17.07 -15.97 -1.95
CA TYR A 56 -16.76 -14.87 -2.85
C TYR A 56 -16.68 -15.33 -4.30
N LYS A 57 -17.22 -14.50 -5.21
CA LYS A 57 -17.03 -14.69 -6.66
C LYS A 57 -15.57 -14.49 -7.07
N SER A 58 -14.88 -13.58 -6.40
CA SER A 58 -13.47 -13.30 -6.60
C SER A 58 -12.85 -12.80 -5.30
N PHE A 59 -11.61 -13.23 -5.05
CA PHE A 59 -10.71 -12.74 -4.02
C PHE A 59 -9.29 -12.56 -4.58
N ASP A 60 -9.20 -12.20 -5.85
CA ASP A 60 -7.96 -12.05 -6.61
C ASP A 60 -6.97 -11.07 -5.95
N SER A 61 -7.49 -10.07 -5.21
CA SER A 61 -6.60 -9.17 -4.47
C SER A 61 -5.84 -9.89 -3.37
N VAL A 62 -6.47 -10.84 -2.68
CA VAL A 62 -5.78 -11.65 -1.65
C VAL A 62 -4.76 -12.57 -2.30
N CYS A 63 -5.13 -13.26 -3.38
CA CYS A 63 -4.21 -14.10 -4.15
C CYS A 63 -2.99 -13.27 -4.61
N ARG A 64 -3.23 -12.10 -5.18
CA ARG A 64 -2.15 -11.21 -5.64
C ARG A 64 -1.24 -10.74 -4.50
N MET A 65 -1.79 -10.45 -3.32
CA MET A 65 -0.98 -10.07 -2.17
C MET A 65 -0.03 -11.21 -1.75
N VAL A 66 -0.49 -12.46 -1.83
CA VAL A 66 0.29 -13.62 -1.41
C VAL A 66 1.25 -14.10 -2.50
N GLU A 67 0.81 -14.08 -3.75
CA GLU A 67 1.52 -14.70 -4.87
C GLU A 67 2.46 -13.72 -5.60
N ASP A 68 2.08 -12.45 -5.73
CA ASP A 68 2.81 -11.48 -6.57
C ASP A 68 3.68 -10.53 -5.76
N VAL A 69 3.27 -10.17 -4.53
CA VAL A 69 4.07 -9.28 -3.67
C VAL A 69 5.25 -10.08 -3.10
N LYS A 70 6.46 -9.55 -3.28
CA LYS A 70 7.71 -10.23 -2.93
C LYS A 70 8.55 -9.42 -1.95
N GLU A 71 9.48 -10.10 -1.31
CA GLU A 71 10.54 -9.46 -0.54
C GLU A 71 11.21 -8.32 -1.32
N GLY A 72 11.44 -7.21 -0.66
CA GLY A 72 12.02 -6.01 -1.26
C GLY A 72 11.04 -5.10 -1.97
N ASP A 73 9.81 -5.55 -2.26
CA ASP A 73 8.79 -4.70 -2.86
C ASP A 73 8.35 -3.58 -1.90
N LEU A 74 7.94 -2.47 -2.47
CA LEU A 74 7.43 -1.31 -1.72
C LEU A 74 5.90 -1.27 -1.77
N LEU A 75 5.31 -1.01 -0.61
CA LEU A 75 3.87 -0.88 -0.43
C LEU A 75 3.53 0.57 -0.07
N TRP A 76 2.57 1.15 -0.77
CA TRP A 76 1.95 2.41 -0.41
C TRP A 76 0.57 2.17 0.19
N MET A 77 0.26 2.89 1.27
CA MET A 77 -1.05 2.90 1.93
C MET A 77 -1.47 4.35 2.18
N ARG A 78 -2.76 4.65 2.00
CA ARG A 78 -3.34 5.95 2.35
C ARG A 78 -4.31 5.79 3.51
N SER A 79 -4.10 6.53 4.60
CA SER A 79 -5.09 6.70 5.66
C SER A 79 -6.09 7.76 5.22
N LYS A 80 -7.28 7.35 4.78
CA LYS A 80 -8.32 8.27 4.29
C LYS A 80 -8.78 9.26 5.38
N ASN A 81 -8.82 8.81 6.64
CA ASN A 81 -9.27 9.64 7.75
C ASN A 81 -8.28 10.76 8.10
N GLU A 82 -6.99 10.50 7.90
CA GLU A 82 -5.91 11.45 8.20
C GLU A 82 -5.41 12.18 6.95
N GLY A 83 -5.79 11.73 5.75
CA GLY A 83 -5.26 12.23 4.49
C GLY A 83 -3.79 11.89 4.24
N LYS A 84 -3.17 11.06 5.12
CA LYS A 84 -1.74 10.78 5.09
C LYS A 84 -1.40 9.54 4.28
N TYR A 85 -0.23 9.59 3.63
CA TYR A 85 0.35 8.45 2.94
C TYR A 85 1.45 7.81 3.78
N TYR A 86 1.53 6.49 3.66
CA TYR A 86 2.54 5.66 4.32
C TYR A 86 3.20 4.77 3.30
N ILE A 87 4.49 4.53 3.52
CA ILE A 87 5.29 3.63 2.69
C ILE A 87 5.93 2.56 3.58
N ALA A 88 6.02 1.36 3.04
CA ALA A 88 6.67 0.23 3.71
C ALA A 88 7.42 -0.63 2.71
N ARG A 89 8.38 -1.42 3.21
CA ARG A 89 9.06 -2.47 2.44
C ARG A 89 8.67 -3.84 2.95
N VAL A 90 8.41 -4.75 2.03
CA VAL A 90 8.19 -6.16 2.35
C VAL A 90 9.51 -6.80 2.75
N LYS A 91 9.56 -7.39 3.95
CA LYS A 91 10.76 -8.01 4.51
C LYS A 91 10.83 -9.51 4.16
N ALA A 92 12.01 -10.11 4.29
CA ALA A 92 12.23 -11.54 4.07
C ALA A 92 11.35 -12.44 4.94
N ASN A 93 11.03 -11.97 6.14
CA ASN A 93 10.18 -12.68 7.12
C ASN A 93 8.71 -12.25 7.09
N SER A 94 8.28 -11.50 6.07
CA SER A 94 6.87 -11.18 5.85
C SER A 94 6.16 -12.41 5.33
N THR A 95 5.15 -12.87 6.07
CA THR A 95 4.36 -14.06 5.72
C THR A 95 2.88 -13.76 5.77
N TRP A 96 2.11 -14.47 4.97
CA TRP A 96 0.66 -14.38 5.04
C TRP A 96 0.12 -15.10 6.29
N VAL A 97 -0.87 -14.47 6.92
CA VAL A 97 -1.66 -15.05 8.01
C VAL A 97 -3.12 -14.65 7.88
N PHE A 98 -4.02 -15.52 8.34
CA PHE A 98 -5.42 -15.18 8.58
C PHE A 98 -5.63 -14.88 10.05
N ARG A 99 -6.15 -13.68 10.36
CA ARG A 99 -6.35 -13.22 11.75
C ARG A 99 -7.82 -13.15 12.10
N GLU A 100 -8.26 -14.05 12.98
CA GLU A 100 -9.65 -14.13 13.46
C GLU A 100 -10.08 -12.84 14.19
N ASP A 101 -9.20 -12.24 14.97
CA ASP A 101 -9.46 -11.00 15.71
C ASP A 101 -9.66 -9.77 14.81
N ALA A 102 -9.24 -9.85 13.55
CA ALA A 102 -9.41 -8.79 12.56
C ALA A 102 -10.58 -8.99 11.59
N VAL A 103 -11.36 -10.06 11.74
CA VAL A 103 -12.50 -10.37 10.87
C VAL A 103 -13.53 -9.23 10.86
N GLN A 104 -13.90 -8.72 12.01
CA GLN A 104 -14.90 -7.65 12.13
C GLN A 104 -14.44 -6.32 11.52
N MET A 105 -13.13 -6.09 11.45
CA MET A 105 -12.53 -4.92 10.83
C MET A 105 -12.31 -5.08 9.32
N ASP A 106 -12.66 -6.23 8.76
CA ASP A 106 -12.37 -6.60 7.38
C ASP A 106 -10.87 -6.47 7.02
N ALA A 107 -10.03 -6.99 7.91
CA ALA A 107 -8.58 -6.94 7.84
C ALA A 107 -7.92 -8.30 8.16
N ALA A 108 -8.65 -9.41 7.96
CA ALA A 108 -8.20 -10.74 8.40
C ALA A 108 -7.06 -11.31 7.55
N ASN A 109 -6.98 -10.96 6.26
CA ASN A 109 -5.89 -11.38 5.39
C ASN A 109 -4.71 -10.40 5.54
N GLN A 110 -3.57 -10.87 6.02
CA GLN A 110 -2.45 -10.01 6.38
C GLN A 110 -1.12 -10.54 5.88
N LEU A 111 -0.22 -9.63 5.46
CA LEU A 111 1.23 -9.87 5.47
C LEU A 111 1.79 -9.32 6.78
N THR A 112 2.53 -10.13 7.50
CA THR A 112 3.16 -9.77 8.79
C THR A 112 4.47 -9.00 8.58
N ASN A 113 5.00 -8.42 9.66
CA ASN A 113 6.31 -7.76 9.69
C ASN A 113 6.47 -6.61 8.69
N ILE A 114 5.44 -5.80 8.52
CA ILE A 114 5.40 -4.62 7.65
C ILE A 114 5.52 -3.37 8.52
N ASP A 115 6.66 -2.71 8.50
CA ASP A 115 6.83 -1.42 9.19
C ASP A 115 6.47 -0.28 8.25
N TRP A 116 5.44 0.46 8.62
CA TRP A 116 4.94 1.61 7.89
C TRP A 116 5.58 2.89 8.37
N TYR A 117 6.07 3.69 7.45
CA TYR A 117 6.65 5.01 7.70
C TYR A 117 5.78 6.09 7.04
N PRO A 118 5.52 7.21 7.71
CA PRO A 118 4.80 8.32 7.09
C PRO A 118 5.61 8.86 5.91
N ALA A 119 4.99 8.91 4.74
CA ALA A 119 5.59 9.50 3.55
C ALA A 119 5.36 11.01 3.49
N THR A 120 4.35 11.52 4.24
CA THR A 120 4.03 12.93 4.38
C THR A 120 3.85 13.27 5.85
N ASP A 121 4.37 14.39 6.30
CA ASP A 121 4.18 14.88 7.67
C ASP A 121 2.83 15.56 7.87
N LYS A 122 2.19 15.98 6.77
CA LYS A 122 0.91 16.67 6.73
C LYS A 122 -0.07 15.92 5.85
N ALA A 123 -1.31 16.37 5.83
CA ALA A 123 -2.35 15.83 4.95
C ALA A 123 -2.17 16.22 3.46
N ASP A 124 -1.08 16.86 3.10
CA ASP A 124 -0.75 17.22 1.72
C ASP A 124 -0.11 16.04 0.96
N GLU A 125 -0.18 16.10 -0.36
CA GLU A 125 0.34 15.10 -1.26
C GLU A 125 1.69 15.50 -1.90
N GLU A 126 2.31 16.61 -1.50
CA GLU A 126 3.50 17.19 -2.14
C GLU A 126 4.69 16.23 -2.27
N SER A 127 4.86 15.31 -1.31
CA SER A 127 5.93 14.30 -1.35
C SER A 127 5.52 12.99 -2.01
N VAL A 128 4.29 12.88 -2.52
CA VAL A 128 3.77 11.65 -3.10
C VAL A 128 3.79 11.74 -4.61
N PRO A 129 4.43 10.78 -5.32
CA PRO A 129 4.37 10.78 -6.78
C PRO A 129 2.92 10.78 -7.29
N GLY A 130 2.61 11.62 -8.28
CA GLY A 130 1.26 11.74 -8.83
C GLY A 130 0.66 10.40 -9.28
N ALA A 131 1.49 9.49 -9.81
CA ALA A 131 1.06 8.14 -10.17
C ALA A 131 0.66 7.29 -8.95
N VAL A 132 1.25 7.53 -7.78
CA VAL A 132 0.84 6.89 -6.50
C VAL A 132 -0.49 7.48 -6.05
N ALA A 133 -0.59 8.82 -5.93
CA ALA A 133 -1.80 9.51 -5.52
C ALA A 133 -3.00 9.12 -6.40
N THR A 134 -2.84 9.20 -7.72
CA THR A 134 -3.87 8.81 -8.71
C THR A 134 -4.28 7.35 -8.57
N SER A 135 -3.36 6.45 -8.20
CA SER A 135 -3.70 5.03 -8.03
C SER A 135 -4.74 4.80 -6.93
N PHE A 136 -4.87 5.70 -5.94
CA PHE A 136 -5.85 5.59 -4.86
C PHE A 136 -7.24 6.09 -5.23
N ILE A 137 -7.43 6.73 -6.38
CA ILE A 137 -8.74 7.20 -6.84
C ILE A 137 -9.62 6.01 -7.27
N MET A 138 -9.07 5.09 -8.06
CA MET A 138 -9.79 3.92 -8.58
C MET A 138 -8.90 2.69 -8.61
N GLY A 139 -9.51 1.49 -8.65
CA GLY A 139 -8.83 0.21 -8.87
C GLY A 139 -9.02 -0.82 -7.77
N SER A 140 -8.35 -1.95 -7.88
CA SER A 140 -8.44 -3.09 -6.97
C SER A 140 -7.76 -2.78 -5.63
N THR A 141 -8.11 -3.51 -4.57
CA THR A 141 -7.55 -3.31 -3.22
C THR A 141 -6.02 -3.35 -3.19
N ILE A 142 -5.39 -4.26 -3.95
CA ILE A 142 -3.96 -4.24 -4.19
C ILE A 142 -3.69 -4.10 -5.69
N GLN A 143 -2.77 -3.22 -6.05
CA GLN A 143 -2.45 -2.92 -7.44
C GLN A 143 -0.97 -2.54 -7.60
N ARG A 144 -0.31 -3.14 -8.59
CA ARG A 144 1.03 -2.71 -8.99
C ARG A 144 0.99 -1.38 -9.72
N ILE A 145 1.84 -0.44 -9.33
CA ILE A 145 1.99 0.86 -9.97
C ILE A 145 3.12 0.73 -11.01
N LYS A 146 2.75 0.81 -12.29
CA LYS A 146 3.67 0.61 -13.43
C LYS A 146 3.92 1.92 -14.17
N LYS A 147 4.53 2.90 -13.52
CA LYS A 147 4.90 4.17 -14.12
C LYS A 147 6.40 4.39 -14.01
N ASN A 148 6.99 4.95 -15.06
CA ASN A 148 8.42 5.23 -15.09
C ASN A 148 8.81 6.17 -13.94
N GLY A 149 9.91 5.87 -13.27
CA GLY A 149 10.45 6.66 -12.16
C GLY A 149 9.81 6.42 -10.80
N VAL A 150 8.63 5.78 -10.74
CA VAL A 150 7.93 5.56 -9.45
C VAL A 150 8.67 4.57 -8.57
N GLU A 151 9.29 3.54 -9.15
CA GLU A 151 10.05 2.55 -8.37
C GLU A 151 11.28 3.21 -7.72
N GLU A 152 12.02 3.98 -8.47
CA GLU A 152 13.24 4.69 -8.03
C GLU A 152 12.90 5.77 -7.00
N TYR A 153 11.86 6.58 -7.27
CA TYR A 153 11.43 7.63 -6.35
C TYR A 153 10.91 7.03 -5.04
N SER A 154 10.07 5.99 -5.11
CA SER A 154 9.56 5.31 -3.91
C SER A 154 10.70 4.70 -3.09
N GLN A 155 11.72 4.14 -3.74
CA GLN A 155 12.91 3.62 -3.07
C GLN A 155 13.70 4.74 -2.36
N MET A 156 13.90 5.85 -3.04
CA MET A 156 14.57 7.03 -2.47
C MET A 156 13.79 7.56 -1.27
N LEU A 157 12.48 7.72 -1.40
CA LEU A 157 11.64 8.20 -0.31
C LEU A 157 11.61 7.22 0.87
N TYR A 158 11.47 5.92 0.60
CA TYR A 158 11.52 4.91 1.66
C TYR A 158 12.83 4.99 2.45
N ASN A 159 13.98 5.05 1.76
CA ASN A 159 15.27 5.15 2.42
C ASN A 159 15.37 6.41 3.30
N ARG A 160 14.82 7.52 2.84
CA ARG A 160 14.81 8.80 3.57
C ARG A 160 13.93 8.74 4.83
N VAL A 161 12.71 8.24 4.73
CA VAL A 161 11.79 8.19 5.88
C VAL A 161 12.12 7.06 6.86
N HIS A 162 12.79 6.01 6.39
CA HIS A 162 13.28 4.92 7.22
C HIS A 162 14.51 5.34 8.04
N ASP A 163 15.37 6.18 7.47
CA ASP A 163 16.54 6.72 8.15
C ASP A 163 16.25 8.15 8.63
N SER A 164 15.83 8.27 9.88
CA SER A 164 15.47 9.56 10.50
C SER A 164 16.64 10.56 10.61
N ALA A 165 17.86 10.14 10.33
CA ALA A 165 19.03 11.03 10.27
C ALA A 165 19.14 11.78 8.94
N LEU A 166 18.38 11.38 7.90
CA LEU A 166 18.37 12.07 6.62
C LEU A 166 17.48 13.31 6.70
N ASP A 167 18.05 14.46 6.28
CA ASP A 167 17.30 15.70 6.12
C ASP A 167 16.31 15.53 4.95
N LEU A 168 15.01 15.66 5.23
CA LEU A 168 13.94 15.54 4.24
C LEU A 168 14.00 16.58 3.14
N PHE A 169 14.67 17.72 3.38
CA PHE A 169 14.78 18.82 2.43
C PHE A 169 16.11 18.84 1.65
N ASN A 170 17.06 18.01 2.03
CA ASN A 170 18.34 17.90 1.32
C ASN A 170 18.25 16.83 0.23
N TYR A 171 17.82 17.25 -0.96
CA TYR A 171 17.72 16.35 -2.13
C TYR A 171 19.13 16.04 -2.63
N PRO A 172 19.59 14.78 -2.60
CA PRO A 172 20.86 14.41 -3.22
C PRO A 172 20.78 14.54 -4.75
N ASP A 173 21.89 14.83 -5.41
CA ASP A 173 21.97 14.94 -6.87
C ASP A 173 21.25 13.82 -7.66
N PRO A 174 21.31 12.54 -7.24
CA PRO A 174 20.53 11.48 -7.89
C PRO A 174 19.02 11.70 -7.90
N ALA A 175 18.47 12.37 -6.86
CA ALA A 175 17.05 12.67 -6.80
C ALA A 175 16.65 13.76 -7.80
N LEU A 176 17.48 14.80 -7.98
CA LEU A 176 17.26 15.84 -8.98
C LEU A 176 17.28 15.24 -10.39
N SER A 177 18.29 14.44 -10.70
CA SER A 177 18.39 13.76 -12.00
C SER A 177 17.20 12.82 -12.27
N LEU A 178 16.68 12.16 -11.23
CA LEU A 178 15.49 11.32 -11.34
C LEU A 178 14.24 12.16 -11.63
N CYS A 179 14.07 13.30 -10.94
CA CYS A 179 12.97 14.23 -11.15
C CYS A 179 13.00 14.81 -12.57
N GLU A 180 14.16 15.23 -13.07
CA GLU A 180 14.32 15.72 -14.44
C GLU A 180 13.91 14.66 -15.47
N LYS A 181 14.38 13.43 -15.30
CA LYS A 181 14.12 12.33 -16.22
C LYS A 181 12.66 11.88 -16.26
N HIS A 182 11.98 11.95 -15.11
CA HIS A 182 10.63 11.41 -14.94
C HIS A 182 9.60 12.46 -14.54
N PHE A 183 9.88 13.73 -14.80
CA PHE A 183 9.12 14.90 -14.36
C PHE A 183 7.61 14.69 -14.43
N TYR A 184 7.07 14.44 -15.64
CA TYR A 184 5.63 14.28 -15.82
C TYR A 184 5.01 13.06 -15.13
N SER A 185 5.81 12.03 -14.84
CA SER A 185 5.32 10.83 -14.14
C SER A 185 5.26 11.02 -12.63
N LEU A 186 5.93 12.04 -12.11
CA LEU A 186 6.02 12.34 -10.68
C LEU A 186 5.09 13.48 -10.26
N LEU A 187 4.60 14.29 -11.19
CA LEU A 187 3.66 15.38 -10.90
C LEU A 187 2.30 14.85 -10.44
N LEU A 188 1.64 15.60 -9.58
CA LEU A 188 0.23 15.43 -9.29
C LEU A 188 -0.61 15.83 -10.53
N PRO A 189 -1.83 15.29 -10.70
CA PRO A 189 -2.72 15.69 -11.80
C PRO A 189 -2.98 17.19 -11.87
N GLU A 190 -3.18 17.83 -10.74
CA GLU A 190 -3.38 19.29 -10.60
C GLU A 190 -2.16 20.10 -11.02
N ASP A 191 -0.94 19.64 -10.70
CA ASP A 191 0.30 20.27 -11.15
C ASP A 191 0.45 20.22 -12.68
N VAL A 192 -0.01 19.13 -13.30
CA VAL A 192 -0.02 19.00 -14.76
C VAL A 192 -1.01 19.98 -15.40
N GLU A 193 -2.20 20.18 -14.80
CA GLU A 193 -3.19 21.15 -15.24
C GLU A 193 -2.64 22.57 -15.13
N ASP A 194 -2.01 22.92 -14.04
CA ASP A 194 -1.37 24.23 -13.82
C ASP A 194 -0.25 24.51 -14.83
N LEU A 195 0.60 23.52 -15.10
CA LEU A 195 1.64 23.64 -16.11
C LEU A 195 1.04 23.86 -17.51
N LEU A 196 -0.02 23.13 -17.85
CA LEU A 196 -0.71 23.32 -19.15
C LEU A 196 -1.33 24.71 -19.24
N ALA A 197 -1.91 25.23 -18.16
CA ALA A 197 -2.50 26.57 -18.10
C ALA A 197 -1.44 27.69 -18.29
N LEU A 198 -0.20 27.45 -17.89
CA LEU A 198 0.92 28.40 -18.12
C LEU A 198 1.41 28.41 -19.57
N TRP A 199 1.11 27.39 -20.36
CA TRP A 199 1.56 27.26 -21.75
C TRP A 199 0.50 27.70 -22.76
N LEU A 200 -0.73 27.91 -22.35
CA LEU A 200 -1.87 28.39 -23.16
C LEU A 200 -2.09 29.89 -22.98
#